data_fc086a13abf48c6cd2af079eef1d8b52
#
_entry.id   fc086a13abf48c6cd2af079eef1d8b52
#
_cell.length_a   1.000
_cell.length_b   1.000
_cell.length_c   1.000
_cell.angle_alpha   90.00
_cell.angle_beta   90.00
_cell.angle_gamma   90.00
#
_symmetry.space_group_name_H-M   'P 1'
#
loop_
_entity.id
_entity.type
_entity.pdbx_description
1 polymer ?
#
loop_
_entity_poly.entity_id
_entity_poly.type
_entity_poly.pdbx_seq_one_letter_code
_entity_poly.pdbx_strand_id
1 'polypeptide(L)'
;QDHVAEYRRVDLLNAADTANCIDSIGRFDALINIAGGFTMGLSAADPSDEQWDWMFRINVNTLRNAVKAAVPVFKGNGRGKIVNIGALGALSGQAGMSAYCCAKSSVMRLTESLSEELKGDAINVNAVLPSIIDTPPNRDAMPDADFSQWVAPEKLAEVICFLASENASAVHGVLLPVKGLV
;
A
#
# COMPACT_ATOMS: atom_id res chain seq x y z
N GLN A 1 25.64 4.94 11.98
CA GLN A 1 25.55 5.51 10.62
C GLN A 1 24.30 6.37 10.58
N ASP A 2 24.46 7.66 10.33
CA ASP A 2 23.33 8.58 10.12
C ASP A 2 22.61 8.13 8.84
N HIS A 3 21.38 7.64 8.97
CA HIS A 3 20.55 7.28 7.83
C HIS A 3 20.03 8.57 7.19
N VAL A 4 20.61 8.96 6.07
CA VAL A 4 20.16 10.11 5.29
C VAL A 4 18.99 9.65 4.41
N ALA A 5 17.80 10.20 4.65
CA ALA A 5 16.66 9.99 3.76
C ALA A 5 16.86 10.78 2.46
N GLU A 6 16.77 10.11 1.33
CA GLU A 6 16.79 10.75 0.01
C GLU A 6 15.35 10.91 -0.48
N TYR A 7 14.98 12.10 -0.98
CA TYR A 7 13.66 12.41 -1.49
C TYR A 7 13.73 12.65 -3.01
N ARG A 8 12.84 11.97 -3.73
CA ARG A 8 12.70 12.13 -5.19
C ARG A 8 11.24 12.39 -5.52
N ARG A 9 10.99 13.42 -6.32
CA ARG A 9 9.65 13.70 -6.84
C ARG A 9 9.44 12.92 -8.13
N VAL A 10 8.39 12.08 -8.16
CA VAL A 10 8.05 11.26 -9.32
C VAL A 10 6.51 11.16 -9.46
N ASP A 11 6.01 11.15 -10.70
CA ASP A 11 4.62 10.79 -10.97
C ASP A 11 4.50 9.27 -11.08
N LEU A 12 3.99 8.64 -10.02
CA LEU A 12 3.79 7.19 -10.00
C LEU A 12 2.70 6.69 -10.98
N LEU A 13 1.88 7.58 -11.54
CA LEU A 13 0.95 7.22 -12.61
C LEU A 13 1.64 7.13 -13.97
N ASN A 14 2.78 7.77 -14.14
CA ASN A 14 3.63 7.62 -15.31
C ASN A 14 4.58 6.43 -15.11
N ALA A 15 4.35 5.36 -15.86
CA ALA A 15 5.14 4.13 -15.74
C ALA A 15 6.63 4.32 -16.11
N ALA A 16 6.93 5.19 -17.09
CA ALA A 16 8.31 5.47 -17.50
C ALA A 16 9.06 6.28 -16.43
N ASP A 17 8.43 7.31 -15.87
CA ASP A 17 9.00 8.12 -14.80
C ASP A 17 9.25 7.28 -13.55
N THR A 18 8.30 6.40 -13.21
CA THR A 18 8.44 5.46 -12.09
C THR A 18 9.62 4.50 -12.31
N ALA A 19 9.74 3.91 -13.50
CA ALA A 19 10.85 3.02 -13.83
C ALA A 19 12.19 3.75 -13.75
N ASN A 20 12.32 4.92 -14.38
CA ASN A 20 13.54 5.73 -14.35
C ASN A 20 13.94 6.12 -12.91
N CYS A 21 12.96 6.46 -12.08
CA CYS A 21 13.21 6.78 -10.67
C CYS A 21 13.77 5.57 -9.92
N ILE A 22 13.15 4.39 -10.04
CA ILE A 22 13.59 3.16 -9.38
C ILE A 22 14.97 2.71 -9.90
N ASP A 23 15.18 2.72 -11.20
CA ASP A 23 16.48 2.39 -11.79
C ASP A 23 17.61 3.28 -11.26
N SER A 24 17.31 4.58 -11.07
CA SER A 24 18.30 5.54 -10.53
C SER A 24 18.64 5.32 -9.06
N ILE A 25 17.85 4.57 -8.29
CA ILE A 25 18.16 4.16 -6.91
C ILE A 25 19.22 3.05 -6.92
N GLY A 26 19.22 2.22 -7.94
CA GLY A 26 20.09 1.06 -8.03
C GLY A 26 19.61 -0.08 -7.12
N ARG A 27 20.50 -0.63 -6.29
CA ARG A 27 20.17 -1.76 -5.42
C ARG A 27 19.44 -1.31 -4.15
N PHE A 28 18.31 -1.96 -3.85
CA PHE A 28 17.57 -1.81 -2.59
C PHE A 28 16.90 -3.15 -2.23
N ASP A 29 16.49 -3.32 -0.97
CA ASP A 29 16.02 -4.59 -0.43
C ASP A 29 14.50 -4.63 -0.21
N ALA A 30 13.82 -3.48 -0.12
CA ALA A 30 12.39 -3.43 0.13
C ALA A 30 11.70 -2.30 -0.63
N LEU A 31 10.46 -2.55 -1.09
CA LEU A 31 9.52 -1.59 -1.65
C LEU A 31 8.31 -1.49 -0.73
N ILE A 32 8.01 -0.30 -0.23
CA ILE A 32 6.81 -0.01 0.57
C ILE A 32 5.89 0.89 -0.24
N ASN A 33 4.74 0.36 -0.67
CA ASN A 33 3.75 1.08 -1.48
C ASN A 33 2.75 1.81 -0.58
N ILE A 34 3.06 3.06 -0.20
CA ILE A 34 2.23 3.90 0.68
C ILE A 34 1.29 4.79 -0.15
N ALA A 35 1.67 5.17 -1.37
CA ALA A 35 0.87 6.04 -2.22
C ALA A 35 -0.55 5.49 -2.40
N GLY A 36 -1.54 6.35 -2.21
CA GLY A 36 -2.95 5.99 -2.31
C GLY A 36 -3.84 7.17 -1.97
N GLY A 37 -5.14 6.97 -2.12
CA GLY A 37 -6.15 7.98 -1.81
C GLY A 37 -7.42 7.35 -1.29
N PHE A 38 -8.26 8.20 -0.70
CA PHE A 38 -9.55 7.84 -0.14
C PHE A 38 -10.62 8.79 -0.68
N THR A 39 -11.79 8.27 -0.96
CA THR A 39 -13.01 9.05 -1.19
C THR A 39 -14.23 8.29 -0.69
N MET A 40 -15.23 9.03 -0.27
CA MET A 40 -16.53 8.51 0.15
C MET A 40 -17.65 9.50 -0.18
N GLY A 41 -18.88 9.04 -0.07
CA GLY A 41 -20.08 9.88 -0.19
C GLY A 41 -20.91 9.60 -1.46
N LEU A 42 -20.34 8.97 -2.49
CA LEU A 42 -21.09 8.60 -3.69
C LEU A 42 -21.64 7.18 -3.60
N SER A 43 -22.85 7.00 -4.12
CA SER A 43 -23.45 5.68 -4.31
C SER A 43 -22.72 4.93 -5.43
N ALA A 44 -22.69 3.60 -5.35
CA ALA A 44 -22.21 2.75 -6.44
C ALA A 44 -23.01 2.91 -7.75
N ALA A 45 -24.26 3.38 -7.64
CA ALA A 45 -25.15 3.64 -8.77
C ALA A 45 -25.03 5.08 -9.31
N ASP A 46 -24.19 5.90 -8.70
CA ASP A 46 -23.94 7.27 -9.14
C ASP A 46 -23.00 7.25 -10.35
N PRO A 47 -23.30 8.01 -11.42
CA PRO A 47 -22.56 7.88 -12.68
C PRO A 47 -21.23 8.63 -12.72
N SER A 48 -20.59 8.93 -11.61
CA SER A 48 -19.27 9.60 -11.62
C SER A 48 -18.15 8.62 -11.92
N ASP A 49 -17.94 8.32 -13.20
CA ASP A 49 -16.79 7.52 -13.67
C ASP A 49 -15.45 8.13 -13.27
N GLU A 50 -15.36 9.48 -13.21
CA GLU A 50 -14.12 10.18 -12.86
C GLU A 50 -13.60 9.78 -11.47
N GLN A 51 -14.48 9.72 -10.46
CA GLN A 51 -14.08 9.37 -9.10
C GLN A 51 -13.76 7.88 -8.97
N TRP A 52 -14.50 7.04 -9.70
CA TRP A 52 -14.22 5.61 -9.82
C TRP A 52 -12.83 5.39 -10.41
N ASP A 53 -12.55 5.95 -11.57
CA ASP A 53 -11.27 5.82 -12.27
C ASP A 53 -10.12 6.38 -11.42
N TRP A 54 -10.35 7.50 -10.75
CA TRP A 54 -9.33 8.08 -9.87
C TRP A 54 -8.94 7.13 -8.73
N MET A 55 -9.89 6.45 -8.10
CA MET A 55 -9.59 5.50 -7.03
C MET A 55 -8.73 4.33 -7.53
N PHE A 56 -8.99 3.81 -8.72
CA PHE A 56 -8.15 2.78 -9.31
C PHE A 56 -6.78 3.31 -9.73
N ARG A 57 -6.72 4.49 -10.32
CA ARG A 57 -5.46 5.11 -10.71
C ARG A 57 -4.54 5.31 -9.52
N ILE A 58 -5.03 5.97 -8.46
CA ILE A 58 -4.17 6.35 -7.33
C ILE A 58 -3.83 5.18 -6.40
N ASN A 59 -4.70 4.17 -6.26
CA ASN A 59 -4.46 3.04 -5.36
C ASN A 59 -3.87 1.81 -6.05
N VAL A 60 -4.24 1.55 -7.31
CA VAL A 60 -3.86 0.32 -8.02
C VAL A 60 -2.75 0.56 -9.04
N ASN A 61 -2.92 1.57 -9.92
CA ASN A 61 -1.96 1.76 -11.01
C ASN A 61 -0.62 2.28 -10.51
N THR A 62 -0.58 3.16 -9.51
CA THR A 62 0.66 3.61 -8.87
C THR A 62 1.45 2.44 -8.29
N LEU A 63 0.78 1.56 -7.54
CA LEU A 63 1.37 0.35 -6.97
C LEU A 63 1.90 -0.57 -8.09
N ARG A 64 1.09 -0.84 -9.12
CA ARG A 64 1.52 -1.70 -10.24
C ARG A 64 2.75 -1.15 -10.95
N ASN A 65 2.82 0.15 -11.19
CA ASN A 65 4.00 0.76 -11.83
C ASN A 65 5.25 0.60 -10.97
N ALA A 66 5.15 0.83 -9.66
CA ALA A 66 6.27 0.65 -8.73
C ALA A 66 6.73 -0.82 -8.66
N VAL A 67 5.78 -1.77 -8.55
CA VAL A 67 6.09 -3.20 -8.53
C VAL A 67 6.75 -3.66 -9.83
N LYS A 68 6.22 -3.24 -10.99
CA LYS A 68 6.81 -3.58 -12.30
C LYS A 68 8.27 -3.13 -12.42
N ALA A 69 8.60 -1.98 -11.84
CA ALA A 69 9.95 -1.46 -11.88
C ALA A 69 10.86 -2.14 -10.83
N ALA A 70 10.34 -2.44 -9.63
CA ALA A 70 11.13 -3.01 -8.53
C ALA A 70 11.44 -4.51 -8.69
N VAL A 71 10.52 -5.30 -9.23
CA VAL A 71 10.67 -6.77 -9.34
C VAL A 71 11.93 -7.19 -10.11
N PRO A 72 12.30 -6.59 -11.24
CA PRO A 72 13.57 -6.90 -11.92
C PRO A 72 14.82 -6.67 -11.03
N VAL A 73 14.81 -5.59 -10.22
CA VAL A 73 15.89 -5.29 -9.27
C VAL A 73 15.98 -6.38 -8.22
N PHE A 74 14.86 -6.78 -7.62
CA PHE A 74 14.83 -7.85 -6.62
C PHE A 74 15.25 -9.21 -7.18
N LYS A 75 14.82 -9.55 -8.40
CA LYS A 75 15.30 -10.76 -9.09
C LYS A 75 16.82 -10.73 -9.32
N GLY A 76 17.37 -9.59 -9.72
CA GLY A 76 18.80 -9.39 -9.84
C GLY A 76 19.55 -9.48 -8.50
N ASN A 77 18.92 -9.12 -7.40
CA ASN A 77 19.46 -9.26 -6.05
C ASN A 77 19.33 -10.68 -5.47
N GLY A 78 18.48 -11.54 -6.07
CA GLY A 78 18.12 -12.86 -5.56
C GLY A 78 17.23 -12.82 -4.30
N ARG A 79 16.68 -11.66 -3.94
CA ARG A 79 15.75 -11.46 -2.82
C ARG A 79 15.07 -10.12 -2.91
N GLY A 80 13.94 -9.97 -2.21
CA GLY A 80 13.23 -8.70 -2.07
C GLY A 80 12.05 -8.77 -1.12
N LYS A 81 11.59 -7.60 -0.67
CA LYS A 81 10.40 -7.46 0.16
C LYS A 81 9.48 -6.41 -0.45
N ILE A 82 8.19 -6.72 -0.55
CA ILE A 82 7.16 -5.77 -0.98
C ILE A 82 6.09 -5.71 0.10
N VAL A 83 5.81 -4.51 0.61
CA VAL A 83 4.72 -4.28 1.57
C VAL A 83 3.75 -3.28 0.98
N ASN A 84 2.51 -3.70 0.79
CA ASN A 84 1.43 -2.89 0.24
C ASN A 84 0.51 -2.38 1.36
N ILE A 85 -0.10 -1.21 1.16
CA ILE A 85 -1.09 -0.68 2.08
C ILE A 85 -2.49 -0.94 1.52
N GLY A 86 -3.15 -1.96 2.06
CA GLY A 86 -4.56 -2.24 1.85
C GLY A 86 -5.44 -1.34 2.71
N ALA A 87 -6.59 -1.86 3.13
CA ALA A 87 -7.48 -1.21 4.09
C ALA A 87 -8.37 -2.23 4.78
N LEU A 88 -8.52 -2.13 6.10
CA LEU A 88 -9.41 -3.01 6.85
C LEU A 88 -10.87 -2.86 6.37
N GLY A 89 -11.30 -1.62 6.15
CA GLY A 89 -12.65 -1.30 5.67
C GLY A 89 -12.98 -1.83 4.27
N ALA A 90 -11.98 -2.29 3.50
CA ALA A 90 -12.18 -2.87 2.18
C ALA A 90 -12.24 -4.42 2.19
N LEU A 91 -12.30 -5.04 3.36
CA LEU A 91 -12.59 -6.49 3.49
C LEU A 91 -14.05 -6.81 3.10
N SER A 92 -14.94 -5.83 3.16
CA SER A 92 -16.32 -5.91 2.69
C SER A 92 -16.72 -4.60 2.02
N GLY A 93 -17.78 -4.63 1.20
CA GLY A 93 -18.37 -3.42 0.60
C GLY A 93 -19.03 -2.56 1.66
N GLN A 94 -18.86 -1.23 1.57
CA GLN A 94 -19.48 -0.27 2.46
C GLN A 94 -20.24 0.79 1.66
N ALA A 95 -21.39 1.22 2.19
CA ALA A 95 -22.21 2.26 1.58
C ALA A 95 -21.40 3.56 1.41
N GLY A 96 -21.48 4.17 0.23
CA GLY A 96 -20.77 5.42 -0.08
C GLY A 96 -19.25 5.27 -0.28
N MET A 97 -18.70 4.05 -0.27
CA MET A 97 -17.27 3.78 -0.41
C MET A 97 -16.93 2.76 -1.50
N SER A 98 -17.83 2.51 -2.45
CA SER A 98 -17.72 1.44 -3.43
C SER A 98 -16.42 1.49 -4.23
N ALA A 99 -16.08 2.63 -4.83
CA ALA A 99 -14.86 2.80 -5.63
C ALA A 99 -13.59 2.55 -4.79
N TYR A 100 -13.53 3.10 -3.57
CA TYR A 100 -12.42 2.88 -2.66
C TYR A 100 -12.31 1.41 -2.22
N CYS A 101 -13.41 0.79 -1.78
CA CYS A 101 -13.43 -0.60 -1.36
C CYS A 101 -12.99 -1.53 -2.51
N CYS A 102 -13.49 -1.31 -3.73
CA CYS A 102 -13.09 -2.08 -4.90
C CYS A 102 -11.60 -1.90 -5.23
N ALA A 103 -11.09 -0.67 -5.23
CA ALA A 103 -9.68 -0.39 -5.50
C ALA A 103 -8.76 -1.03 -4.43
N LYS A 104 -9.09 -0.90 -3.14
CA LYS A 104 -8.31 -1.52 -2.05
C LYS A 104 -8.44 -3.05 -2.02
N SER A 105 -9.60 -3.61 -2.36
CA SER A 105 -9.75 -5.06 -2.57
C SER A 105 -8.87 -5.56 -3.72
N SER A 106 -8.74 -4.77 -4.80
CA SER A 106 -7.83 -5.09 -5.90
C SER A 106 -6.36 -5.10 -5.44
N VAL A 107 -5.94 -4.16 -4.58
CA VAL A 107 -4.59 -4.16 -3.97
C VAL A 107 -4.36 -5.43 -3.16
N MET A 108 -5.35 -5.88 -2.39
CA MET A 108 -5.26 -7.11 -1.60
C MET A 108 -5.11 -8.34 -2.48
N ARG A 109 -5.95 -8.50 -3.50
CA ARG A 109 -5.83 -9.62 -4.46
C ARG A 109 -4.52 -9.60 -5.23
N LEU A 110 -4.05 -8.40 -5.64
CA LEU A 110 -2.77 -8.26 -6.30
C LEU A 110 -1.59 -8.66 -5.39
N THR A 111 -1.68 -8.35 -4.09
CA THR A 111 -0.67 -8.78 -3.10
C THR A 111 -0.55 -10.30 -3.03
N GLU A 112 -1.68 -10.99 -2.95
CA GLU A 112 -1.72 -12.46 -2.90
C GLU A 112 -1.19 -13.08 -4.19
N SER A 113 -1.62 -12.58 -5.35
CA SER A 113 -1.15 -13.06 -6.65
C SER A 113 0.36 -12.87 -6.81
N LEU A 114 0.86 -11.67 -6.53
CA LEU A 114 2.31 -11.39 -6.59
C LEU A 114 3.11 -12.26 -5.61
N SER A 115 2.57 -12.55 -4.44
CA SER A 115 3.21 -13.45 -3.48
C SER A 115 3.40 -14.85 -4.06
N GLU A 116 2.35 -15.41 -4.67
CA GLU A 116 2.43 -16.72 -5.32
C GLU A 116 3.37 -16.73 -6.53
N GLU A 117 3.35 -15.67 -7.34
CA GLU A 117 4.20 -15.54 -8.53
C GLU A 117 5.70 -15.39 -8.19
N LEU A 118 6.02 -14.74 -7.05
CA LEU A 118 7.39 -14.31 -6.75
C LEU A 118 8.08 -15.08 -5.61
N LYS A 119 7.35 -15.97 -4.91
CA LYS A 119 7.93 -16.77 -3.82
C LYS A 119 9.12 -17.63 -4.24
N GLY A 120 9.12 -18.12 -5.48
CA GLY A 120 10.24 -18.89 -6.06
C GLY A 120 11.51 -18.06 -6.32
N ASP A 121 11.37 -16.73 -6.39
CA ASP A 121 12.48 -15.77 -6.56
C ASP A 121 12.98 -15.21 -5.20
N ALA A 122 12.54 -15.78 -4.07
CA ALA A 122 12.80 -15.29 -2.70
C ALA A 122 12.34 -13.83 -2.48
N ILE A 123 11.22 -13.44 -3.11
CA ILE A 123 10.60 -12.12 -2.94
C ILE A 123 9.32 -12.30 -2.11
N ASN A 124 9.28 -11.73 -0.90
CA ASN A 124 8.09 -11.72 -0.07
C ASN A 124 7.18 -10.55 -0.46
N VAL A 125 5.90 -10.84 -0.65
CA VAL A 125 4.89 -9.80 -0.92
C VAL A 125 3.78 -9.91 0.11
N ASN A 126 3.55 -8.86 0.87
CA ASN A 126 2.56 -8.82 1.95
C ASN A 126 1.81 -7.48 1.94
N ALA A 127 0.69 -7.41 2.64
CA ALA A 127 -0.01 -6.15 2.87
C ALA A 127 -0.37 -5.97 4.34
N VAL A 128 -0.38 -4.72 4.79
CA VAL A 128 -1.02 -4.30 6.02
C VAL A 128 -2.39 -3.72 5.71
N LEU A 129 -3.37 -4.01 6.57
CA LEU A 129 -4.74 -3.50 6.45
C LEU A 129 -5.04 -2.61 7.68
N PRO A 130 -4.63 -1.34 7.64
CA PRO A 130 -4.92 -0.44 8.74
C PRO A 130 -6.43 -0.14 8.84
N SER A 131 -6.90 0.05 10.07
CA SER A 131 -8.15 0.75 10.34
C SER A 131 -7.94 2.26 10.18
N ILE A 132 -8.54 3.08 11.02
CA ILE A 132 -8.32 4.52 10.98
C ILE A 132 -6.92 4.83 11.54
N ILE A 133 -6.11 5.51 10.75
CA ILE A 133 -4.76 5.95 11.15
C ILE A 133 -4.90 7.33 11.77
N ASP A 134 -4.25 7.56 12.91
CA ASP A 134 -4.24 8.84 13.61
C ASP A 134 -3.39 9.86 12.84
N THR A 135 -4.04 10.58 11.93
CA THR A 135 -3.42 11.62 11.10
C THR A 135 -4.23 12.92 11.16
N PRO A 136 -3.59 14.08 10.93
CA PRO A 136 -4.32 15.35 10.90
C PRO A 136 -5.55 15.34 9.99
N PRO A 137 -5.50 14.87 8.73
CA PRO A 137 -6.69 14.81 7.88
C PRO A 137 -7.83 13.96 8.44
N ASN A 138 -7.51 12.83 9.11
CA ASN A 138 -8.54 11.99 9.72
C ASN A 138 -9.14 12.64 10.97
N ARG A 139 -8.33 13.34 11.79
CA ARG A 139 -8.82 14.13 12.93
C ARG A 139 -9.72 15.26 12.47
N ASP A 140 -9.35 15.98 11.41
CA ASP A 140 -10.16 17.05 10.83
C ASP A 140 -11.50 16.55 10.29
N ALA A 141 -11.51 15.35 9.69
CA ALA A 141 -12.72 14.73 9.16
C ALA A 141 -13.65 14.15 10.24
N MET A 142 -13.13 13.83 11.42
CA MET A 142 -13.87 13.18 12.52
C MET A 142 -13.49 13.82 13.87
N PRO A 143 -13.78 15.11 14.10
CA PRO A 143 -13.28 15.86 15.25
C PRO A 143 -13.81 15.36 16.60
N ASP A 144 -14.97 14.70 16.62
CA ASP A 144 -15.60 14.16 17.83
C ASP A 144 -15.19 12.72 18.17
N ALA A 145 -14.28 12.11 17.39
CA ALA A 145 -13.86 10.74 17.62
C ALA A 145 -12.81 10.64 18.75
N ASP A 146 -12.74 9.48 19.39
CA ASP A 146 -11.66 9.16 20.33
C ASP A 146 -10.41 8.70 19.58
N PHE A 147 -9.50 9.64 19.33
CA PHE A 147 -8.26 9.37 18.59
C PHE A 147 -7.33 8.37 19.28
N SER A 148 -7.46 8.18 20.60
CA SER A 148 -6.65 7.22 21.34
C SER A 148 -6.90 5.76 20.93
N GLN A 149 -8.01 5.50 20.25
CA GLN A 149 -8.37 4.20 19.74
C GLN A 149 -7.82 3.93 18.32
N TRP A 150 -7.32 4.97 17.65
CA TRP A 150 -6.82 4.86 16.27
C TRP A 150 -5.40 4.30 16.22
N VAL A 151 -5.01 3.90 15.03
CA VAL A 151 -3.65 3.38 14.79
C VAL A 151 -2.67 4.54 14.72
N ALA A 152 -1.74 4.61 15.68
CA ALA A 152 -0.64 5.56 15.61
C ALA A 152 0.26 5.24 14.38
N PRO A 153 0.66 6.26 13.57
CA PRO A 153 1.52 6.05 12.41
C PRO A 153 2.80 5.27 12.72
N GLU A 154 3.41 5.54 13.88
CA GLU A 154 4.64 4.86 14.33
C GLU A 154 4.40 3.36 14.56
N LYS A 155 3.23 2.98 15.11
CA LYS A 155 2.88 1.58 15.34
C LYS A 155 2.59 0.85 14.03
N LEU A 156 1.97 1.53 13.06
CA LEU A 156 1.81 0.99 11.72
C LEU A 156 3.19 0.79 11.04
N ALA A 157 4.09 1.76 11.19
CA ALA A 157 5.44 1.69 10.64
C ALA A 157 6.25 0.53 11.24
N GLU A 158 6.14 0.25 12.55
CA GLU A 158 6.78 -0.92 13.19
C GLU A 158 6.34 -2.24 12.52
N VAL A 159 5.05 -2.39 12.23
CA VAL A 159 4.51 -3.58 11.54
C VAL A 159 5.02 -3.68 10.10
N ILE A 160 5.05 -2.55 9.37
CA ILE A 160 5.58 -2.49 8.01
C ILE A 160 7.07 -2.88 8.02
N CYS A 161 7.86 -2.32 8.92
CA CYS A 161 9.28 -2.64 9.07
C CYS A 161 9.51 -4.12 9.39
N PHE A 162 8.67 -4.73 10.25
CA PHE A 162 8.72 -6.17 10.50
C PHE A 162 8.52 -6.96 9.20
N LEU A 163 7.47 -6.67 8.42
CA LEU A 163 7.19 -7.36 7.16
C LEU A 163 8.27 -7.13 6.10
N ALA A 164 8.98 -6.01 6.15
CA ALA A 164 10.09 -5.67 5.27
C ALA A 164 11.43 -6.27 5.73
N SER A 165 11.49 -6.88 6.93
CA SER A 165 12.71 -7.43 7.51
C SER A 165 12.90 -8.92 7.22
N GLU A 166 14.09 -9.44 7.49
CA GLU A 166 14.38 -10.87 7.42
C GLU A 166 13.61 -11.70 8.46
N ASN A 167 13.16 -11.09 9.56
CA ASN A 167 12.34 -11.76 10.57
C ASN A 167 10.98 -12.22 10.02
N ALA A 168 10.52 -11.64 8.91
CA ALA A 168 9.31 -12.02 8.21
C ALA A 168 9.59 -12.88 6.95
N SER A 169 10.75 -13.51 6.83
CA SER A 169 11.13 -14.28 5.64
C SER A 169 10.19 -15.45 5.32
N ALA A 170 9.52 -16.01 6.33
CA ALA A 170 8.52 -17.06 6.17
C ALA A 170 7.08 -16.53 5.93
N VAL A 171 6.88 -15.19 5.89
CA VAL A 171 5.56 -14.58 5.73
C VAL A 171 5.34 -14.21 4.27
N HIS A 172 4.37 -14.85 3.62
CA HIS A 172 4.03 -14.65 2.21
C HIS A 172 2.52 -14.47 2.03
N GLY A 173 2.10 -13.46 1.26
CA GLY A 173 0.72 -13.23 0.88
C GLY A 173 -0.21 -12.84 2.03
N VAL A 174 0.33 -12.44 3.18
CA VAL A 174 -0.50 -12.06 4.31
C VAL A 174 -1.18 -10.73 4.07
N LEU A 175 -2.45 -10.68 4.42
CA LEU A 175 -3.26 -9.47 4.54
C LEU A 175 -3.42 -9.18 6.03
N LEU A 176 -2.48 -8.44 6.63
CA LEU A 176 -2.37 -8.29 8.07
C LEU A 176 -3.19 -7.11 8.60
N PRO A 177 -4.31 -7.35 9.35
CA PRO A 177 -5.05 -6.28 9.97
C PRO A 177 -4.24 -5.56 11.05
N VAL A 178 -4.25 -4.21 11.00
CA VAL A 178 -3.67 -3.34 12.01
C VAL A 178 -4.76 -2.40 12.50
N LYS A 179 -5.44 -2.78 13.58
CA LYS A 179 -6.73 -2.18 13.95
C LYS A 179 -6.64 -1.03 14.95
N GLY A 180 -5.61 -0.97 15.79
CA GLY A 180 -5.72 -0.21 17.02
C GLY A 180 -6.80 -0.85 17.93
N LEU A 181 -7.69 -0.03 18.45
CA LEU A 181 -8.81 -0.47 19.31
C LEU A 181 -10.19 -0.33 18.64
N VAL A 182 -10.24 -0.04 17.34
CA VAL A 182 -11.48 0.11 16.54
C VAL A 182 -11.62 -1.03 15.52
#